data_df705f2ef19a75d4ebb88b4c96026334
#
_entry.id   df705f2ef19a75d4ebb88b4c96026334
#
_cell.length_a   1.000
_cell.length_b   1.000
_cell.length_c   1.000
_cell.angle_alpha   90.00
_cell.angle_beta   90.00
_cell.angle_gamma   90.00
#
_symmetry.space_group_name_H-M   'P 1'
#
loop_
_entity.id
_entity.type
_entity.pdbx_description
1 polymer ?
#
loop_
_entity_poly.entity_id
_entity_poly.type
_entity_poly.pdbx_seq_one_letter_code
_entity_poly.pdbx_strand_id
1 'polypeptide(L)'
;MAKKWLFSALLIAIAISLATPAYSQILRPAEPEIAAKAWILIDATTGKVLLERNADEQLPPASLAKMMTTYIVSNEIAAQRLQEDSEVLISDNAWILGGAKTDGSTMFLSPRTKVSVLDLMHGVIIQSGNDAAIALAEHIAGSEYAFADMMNQQAEILGMRNTEYLNATGLPAAGMVTSARDLGIIASAIIRDHPEYYEIYAKKYFEHNNINQPNRNRLLWRDNSVDGLKTGHTSEAGYCLVSSAKRRGMRLIAVVMGASSDESRARESQKLLSYGFRYYDTKVVYPAGEILKTGAKVWYGAEEFLNLTIAEDVTLTVPRGSEKNLKANILVSDLIKAPVTAGQELGQLHVSLDGEALVDIPLVAEKSIPKAGIFSQLFDWIILLFTRLLS
;
A
#
# COMPACT_ATOMS: atom_id res chain seq x y z
N MET A 1 11.83 68.02 -24.61
CA MET A 1 10.70 67.06 -24.49
C MET A 1 11.12 65.59 -24.64
N ALA A 2 12.06 65.24 -25.50
CA ALA A 2 12.50 63.85 -25.72
C ALA A 2 13.12 63.11 -24.49
N LYS A 3 13.85 63.82 -23.60
CA LYS A 3 14.47 63.20 -22.40
C LYS A 3 13.44 62.71 -21.35
N LYS A 4 12.26 63.30 -21.26
CA LYS A 4 11.22 62.85 -20.32
C LYS A 4 10.54 61.56 -20.78
N TRP A 5 10.39 61.36 -22.08
CA TRP A 5 9.81 60.15 -22.66
C TRP A 5 10.71 58.92 -22.52
N LEU A 6 12.03 59.10 -22.64
CA LEU A 6 13.00 58.01 -22.44
C LEU A 6 13.05 57.52 -20.98
N PHE A 7 12.93 58.44 -20.01
CA PHE A 7 12.89 58.07 -18.58
C PHE A 7 11.61 57.34 -18.21
N SER A 8 10.46 57.75 -18.76
CA SER A 8 9.17 57.04 -18.54
C SER A 8 9.12 55.65 -19.18
N ALA A 9 9.69 55.47 -20.38
CA ALA A 9 9.80 54.19 -21.06
C ALA A 9 10.76 53.23 -20.33
N LEU A 10 11.86 53.74 -19.74
CA LEU A 10 12.79 52.92 -18.95
C LEU A 10 12.17 52.44 -17.61
N LEU A 11 11.37 53.28 -16.94
CA LEU A 11 10.66 52.93 -15.72
C LEU A 11 9.57 51.86 -15.96
N ILE A 12 8.87 51.89 -17.10
CA ILE A 12 7.88 50.89 -17.49
C ILE A 12 8.59 49.58 -17.85
N ALA A 13 9.72 49.59 -18.54
CA ALA A 13 10.50 48.41 -18.86
C ALA A 13 11.08 47.72 -17.61
N ILE A 14 11.50 48.47 -16.58
CA ILE A 14 11.97 47.94 -15.30
C ILE A 14 10.79 47.35 -14.46
N ALA A 15 9.60 47.94 -14.53
CA ALA A 15 8.44 47.42 -13.84
C ALA A 15 7.91 46.06 -14.41
N ILE A 16 8.08 45.86 -15.73
CA ILE A 16 7.71 44.59 -16.40
C ILE A 16 8.72 43.46 -16.09
N SER A 17 10.01 43.81 -15.88
CA SER A 17 11.05 42.81 -15.58
C SER A 17 11.04 42.29 -14.13
N LEU A 18 10.24 42.91 -13.22
CA LEU A 18 10.07 42.48 -11.82
C LEU A 18 8.82 41.65 -11.58
N ALA A 19 8.00 41.38 -12.60
CA ALA A 19 6.90 40.44 -12.51
C ALA A 19 7.45 39.02 -12.53
N THR A 20 8.01 38.57 -11.41
CA THR A 20 8.23 37.13 -11.19
C THR A 20 6.87 36.43 -11.30
N PRO A 21 6.77 35.35 -12.09
CA PRO A 21 5.53 34.58 -12.12
C PRO A 21 5.26 34.16 -10.67
N ALA A 22 4.16 34.60 -10.10
CA ALA A 22 3.66 34.09 -8.84
C ALA A 22 3.30 32.62 -9.07
N TYR A 23 4.26 31.72 -8.82
CA TYR A 23 3.93 30.31 -8.70
C TYR A 23 2.89 30.21 -7.58
N SER A 24 1.68 29.87 -7.95
CA SER A 24 0.64 29.51 -6.99
C SER A 24 1.16 28.29 -6.22
N GLN A 25 1.82 28.54 -5.09
CA GLN A 25 2.16 27.47 -4.17
C GLN A 25 0.84 26.82 -3.79
N ILE A 26 0.68 25.54 -4.08
CA ILE A 26 -0.40 24.75 -3.53
C ILE A 26 -0.22 24.82 -2.02
N LEU A 27 -1.07 25.61 -1.35
CA LEU A 27 -1.09 25.69 0.11
C LEU A 27 -1.38 24.29 0.63
N ARG A 28 -0.31 23.56 1.02
CA ARG A 28 -0.49 22.31 1.78
C ARG A 28 -1.07 22.72 3.14
N PRO A 29 -2.25 22.24 3.49
CA PRO A 29 -2.81 22.54 4.80
C PRO A 29 -1.90 22.01 5.89
N ALA A 30 -1.91 22.66 7.04
CA ALA A 30 -1.17 22.19 8.20
C ALA A 30 -1.55 20.73 8.50
N GLU A 31 -0.54 19.91 8.79
CA GLU A 31 -0.75 18.53 9.21
C GLU A 31 -1.62 18.47 10.47
N PRO A 32 -2.50 17.49 10.59
CA PRO A 32 -3.33 17.34 11.78
C PRO A 32 -2.46 16.96 12.99
N GLU A 33 -2.71 17.57 14.13
CA GLU A 33 -2.14 17.10 15.40
C GLU A 33 -2.76 15.76 15.78
N ILE A 34 -1.93 14.72 15.87
CA ILE A 34 -2.30 13.35 16.22
C ILE A 34 -1.74 13.01 17.58
N ALA A 35 -2.62 12.69 18.53
CA ALA A 35 -2.27 12.34 19.91
C ALA A 35 -1.97 10.82 20.01
N ALA A 36 -0.83 10.40 19.48
CA ALA A 36 -0.32 9.03 19.50
C ALA A 36 1.21 9.02 19.49
N LYS A 37 1.84 7.89 19.88
CA LYS A 37 3.30 7.74 19.87
C LYS A 37 3.85 7.69 18.45
N ALA A 38 3.26 6.83 17.62
CA ALA A 38 3.63 6.66 16.22
C ALA A 38 2.37 6.53 15.36
N TRP A 39 2.44 7.00 14.11
CA TRP A 39 1.33 6.90 13.18
C TRP A 39 1.78 7.08 11.72
N ILE A 40 1.01 6.55 10.78
CA ILE A 40 1.21 6.70 9.35
C ILE A 40 -0.13 6.71 8.61
N LEU A 41 -0.21 7.45 7.53
CA LEU A 41 -1.32 7.47 6.58
C LEU A 41 -0.78 7.12 5.19
N ILE A 42 -1.33 6.06 4.59
CA ILE A 42 -0.87 5.50 3.32
C ILE A 42 -2.05 5.42 2.35
N ASP A 43 -1.81 5.72 1.08
CA ASP A 43 -2.69 5.31 -0.01
C ASP A 43 -2.42 3.83 -0.33
N ALA A 44 -3.44 2.99 -0.14
CA ALA A 44 -3.31 1.55 -0.31
C ALA A 44 -3.12 1.12 -1.78
N THR A 45 -3.53 1.98 -2.74
CA THR A 45 -3.43 1.67 -4.17
C THR A 45 -2.02 1.92 -4.71
N THR A 46 -1.41 3.03 -4.30
CA THR A 46 -0.10 3.45 -4.81
C THR A 46 1.05 3.18 -3.84
N GLY A 47 0.75 2.80 -2.60
CA GLY A 47 1.74 2.67 -1.53
C GLY A 47 2.29 4.01 -1.03
N LYS A 48 1.81 5.15 -1.55
CA LYS A 48 2.32 6.47 -1.19
C LYS A 48 2.03 6.81 0.26
N VAL A 49 3.07 7.13 1.02
CA VAL A 49 2.94 7.71 2.35
C VAL A 49 2.51 9.17 2.20
N LEU A 50 1.37 9.51 2.79
CA LEU A 50 0.81 10.87 2.74
C LEU A 50 1.25 11.70 3.94
N LEU A 51 1.26 11.09 5.12
CA LEU A 51 1.70 11.67 6.39
C LEU A 51 2.28 10.58 7.28
N GLU A 52 3.26 10.92 8.10
CA GLU A 52 3.81 10.01 9.10
C GLU A 52 4.51 10.75 10.24
N ARG A 53 4.57 10.09 11.39
CA ARG A 53 5.40 10.50 12.53
C ARG A 53 5.86 9.26 13.28
N ASN A 54 7.16 9.18 13.54
CA ASN A 54 7.79 8.05 14.24
C ASN A 54 7.40 6.70 13.61
N ALA A 55 7.15 6.65 12.29
CA ALA A 55 6.55 5.49 11.63
C ALA A 55 7.40 4.23 11.72
N ASP A 56 8.71 4.39 11.91
CA ASP A 56 9.69 3.29 12.03
C ASP A 56 10.07 2.98 13.50
N GLU A 57 9.48 3.70 14.49
CA GLU A 57 9.69 3.41 15.90
C GLU A 57 9.16 2.02 16.26
N GLN A 58 10.03 1.21 16.87
CA GLN A 58 9.65 -0.13 17.34
C GLN A 58 8.81 -0.04 18.61
N LEU A 59 7.59 -0.50 18.53
CA LEU A 59 6.59 -0.51 19.61
C LEU A 59 5.95 -1.91 19.71
N PRO A 60 5.46 -2.29 20.91
CA PRO A 60 4.74 -3.55 21.07
C PRO A 60 3.50 -3.61 20.15
N PRO A 61 3.30 -4.71 19.38
CA PRO A 61 2.19 -4.82 18.43
C PRO A 61 0.84 -4.97 19.11
N ALA A 62 0.78 -5.52 20.31
CA ALA A 62 -0.46 -6.02 20.89
C ALA A 62 -1.22 -6.91 19.88
N SER A 63 -2.54 -6.97 19.95
CA SER A 63 -3.35 -7.78 19.01
C SER A 63 -3.30 -7.36 17.54
N LEU A 64 -2.50 -6.35 17.15
CA LEU A 64 -2.23 -6.07 15.74
C LEU A 64 -1.38 -7.17 15.08
N ALA A 65 -0.61 -7.94 15.88
CA ALA A 65 0.10 -9.13 15.40
C ALA A 65 -0.82 -10.15 14.72
N LYS A 66 -2.10 -10.22 15.13
CA LYS A 66 -3.10 -11.11 14.53
C LYS A 66 -3.40 -10.83 13.06
N MET A 67 -3.02 -9.66 12.54
CA MET A 67 -3.08 -9.40 11.10
C MET A 67 -2.13 -10.34 10.34
N MET A 68 -0.91 -10.54 10.87
CA MET A 68 0.03 -11.52 10.29
C MET A 68 -0.50 -12.95 10.46
N THR A 69 -1.07 -13.27 11.62
CA THR A 69 -1.69 -14.59 11.85
C THR A 69 -2.75 -14.91 10.81
N THR A 70 -3.69 -14.00 10.56
CA THR A 70 -4.74 -14.22 9.57
C THR A 70 -4.23 -14.17 8.13
N TYR A 71 -3.20 -13.37 7.83
CA TYR A 71 -2.55 -13.33 6.53
C TYR A 71 -1.91 -14.68 6.18
N ILE A 72 -1.20 -15.32 7.13
CA ILE A 72 -0.62 -16.65 6.94
C ILE A 72 -1.74 -17.70 6.71
N VAL A 73 -2.80 -17.66 7.52
CA VAL A 73 -3.94 -18.57 7.32
C VAL A 73 -4.52 -18.43 5.91
N SER A 74 -4.70 -17.19 5.44
CA SER A 74 -5.19 -16.90 4.09
C SER A 74 -4.23 -17.41 3.01
N ASN A 75 -2.91 -17.26 3.20
CA ASN A 75 -1.89 -17.82 2.30
C ASN A 75 -1.95 -19.36 2.24
N GLU A 76 -2.14 -20.04 3.38
CA GLU A 76 -2.25 -21.50 3.44
C GLU A 76 -3.50 -21.99 2.69
N ILE A 77 -4.61 -21.27 2.80
CA ILE A 77 -5.85 -21.59 2.08
C ILE A 77 -5.65 -21.34 0.56
N ALA A 78 -5.12 -20.20 0.18
CA ALA A 78 -4.85 -19.88 -1.22
C ALA A 78 -3.89 -20.88 -1.89
N ALA A 79 -2.92 -21.39 -1.13
CA ALA A 79 -2.00 -22.43 -1.56
C ALA A 79 -2.59 -23.86 -1.50
N GLN A 80 -3.85 -24.01 -1.15
CA GLN A 80 -4.56 -25.30 -1.02
C GLN A 80 -3.93 -26.27 0.00
N ARG A 81 -3.15 -25.77 0.96
CA ARG A 81 -2.61 -26.56 2.09
C ARG A 81 -3.56 -26.62 3.27
N LEU A 82 -4.55 -25.72 3.30
CA LEU A 82 -5.61 -25.63 4.31
C LEU A 82 -6.93 -25.41 3.58
N GLN A 83 -8.05 -25.84 4.18
CA GLN A 83 -9.40 -25.57 3.67
C GLN A 83 -10.20 -24.79 4.71
N GLU A 84 -11.15 -23.95 4.26
CA GLU A 84 -11.97 -23.12 5.14
C GLU A 84 -12.81 -23.95 6.14
N ASP A 85 -13.27 -25.11 5.70
CA ASP A 85 -14.08 -26.06 6.48
C ASP A 85 -13.25 -27.10 7.24
N SER A 86 -11.90 -27.05 7.13
CA SER A 86 -11.03 -27.93 7.92
C SER A 86 -11.30 -27.75 9.41
N GLU A 87 -11.50 -28.86 10.11
CA GLU A 87 -11.79 -28.89 11.54
C GLU A 87 -10.49 -28.79 12.36
N VAL A 88 -10.33 -27.73 13.12
CA VAL A 88 -9.23 -27.50 14.03
C VAL A 88 -9.60 -28.00 15.43
N LEU A 89 -8.81 -28.90 15.98
CA LEU A 89 -8.96 -29.34 17.37
C LEU A 89 -8.47 -28.25 18.33
N ILE A 90 -9.34 -27.81 19.23
CA ILE A 90 -8.98 -26.81 20.24
C ILE A 90 -8.18 -27.51 21.35
N SER A 91 -6.90 -27.18 21.45
CA SER A 91 -5.99 -27.72 22.43
C SER A 91 -6.30 -27.20 23.86
N ASP A 92 -5.88 -27.95 24.86
CA ASP A 92 -5.91 -27.46 26.25
C ASP A 92 -5.02 -26.19 26.39
N ASN A 93 -3.92 -26.07 25.63
CA ASN A 93 -3.05 -24.90 25.60
C ASN A 93 -3.76 -23.65 25.06
N ALA A 94 -4.41 -23.74 23.90
CA ALA A 94 -5.19 -22.63 23.33
C ALA A 94 -6.28 -22.16 24.29
N TRP A 95 -6.96 -23.10 24.97
CA TRP A 95 -7.98 -22.78 25.95
C TRP A 95 -7.44 -22.15 27.23
N ILE A 96 -6.28 -22.60 27.73
CA ILE A 96 -5.66 -22.07 28.97
C ILE A 96 -5.07 -20.69 28.73
N LEU A 97 -4.28 -20.53 27.67
CA LEU A 97 -3.52 -19.29 27.42
C LEU A 97 -4.36 -18.20 26.75
N GLY A 98 -5.33 -18.57 25.91
CA GLY A 98 -6.16 -17.65 25.14
C GLY A 98 -7.63 -17.59 25.57
N GLY A 99 -8.05 -18.47 26.47
CA GLY A 99 -9.46 -18.66 26.80
C GLY A 99 -10.02 -17.72 27.86
N ALA A 100 -11.26 -18.01 28.26
CA ALA A 100 -12.09 -17.17 29.13
C ALA A 100 -11.54 -16.93 30.57
N LYS A 101 -10.54 -17.68 30.99
CA LYS A 101 -9.88 -17.50 32.30
C LYS A 101 -8.77 -16.46 32.29
N THR A 102 -8.44 -15.92 31.12
CA THR A 102 -7.45 -14.86 30.97
C THR A 102 -8.14 -13.50 30.88
N ASP A 103 -7.38 -12.43 31.21
CA ASP A 103 -7.86 -11.04 31.00
C ASP A 103 -7.83 -10.62 29.52
N GLY A 104 -7.44 -11.53 28.63
CA GLY A 104 -7.30 -11.30 27.19
C GLY A 104 -8.62 -11.39 26.42
N SER A 105 -8.56 -11.04 25.15
CA SER A 105 -9.67 -11.23 24.22
C SER A 105 -9.81 -12.70 23.85
N THR A 106 -11.01 -13.22 23.90
CA THR A 106 -11.31 -14.65 23.62
C THR A 106 -12.52 -14.81 22.72
N MET A 107 -12.53 -15.87 21.93
CA MET A 107 -13.68 -16.36 21.16
C MET A 107 -14.61 -17.27 22.01
N PHE A 108 -14.21 -17.60 23.23
CA PHE A 108 -14.87 -18.52 24.14
C PHE A 108 -14.93 -19.96 23.61
N LEU A 109 -13.80 -20.44 23.08
CA LEU A 109 -13.66 -21.81 22.62
C LEU A 109 -13.70 -22.80 23.80
N SER A 110 -14.26 -24.00 23.56
CA SER A 110 -14.23 -25.11 24.51
C SER A 110 -13.06 -26.03 24.18
N PRO A 111 -12.31 -26.52 25.18
CA PRO A 111 -11.20 -27.43 24.93
C PRO A 111 -11.68 -28.76 24.36
N ARG A 112 -10.87 -29.37 23.51
CA ARG A 112 -11.16 -30.67 22.85
C ARG A 112 -12.37 -30.68 21.94
N THR A 113 -12.95 -29.54 21.60
CA THR A 113 -13.93 -29.40 20.52
C THR A 113 -13.21 -29.13 19.20
N LYS A 114 -13.95 -29.22 18.10
CA LYS A 114 -13.48 -28.91 16.77
C LYS A 114 -14.22 -27.69 16.24
N VAL A 115 -13.49 -26.77 15.60
CA VAL A 115 -14.04 -25.54 15.02
C VAL A 115 -13.43 -25.35 13.64
N SER A 116 -14.21 -24.87 12.67
CA SER A 116 -13.72 -24.64 11.32
C SER A 116 -12.66 -23.53 11.28
N VAL A 117 -11.72 -23.64 10.33
CA VAL A 117 -10.72 -22.59 10.07
C VAL A 117 -11.37 -21.24 9.85
N LEU A 118 -12.44 -21.20 9.05
CA LEU A 118 -13.14 -19.94 8.74
C LEU A 118 -13.78 -19.33 9.99
N ASP A 119 -14.40 -20.11 10.87
CA ASP A 119 -14.94 -19.59 12.13
C ASP A 119 -13.85 -19.08 13.06
N LEU A 120 -12.71 -19.79 13.13
CA LEU A 120 -11.56 -19.31 13.89
C LEU A 120 -11.01 -17.99 13.33
N MET A 121 -10.95 -17.83 12.00
CA MET A 121 -10.58 -16.55 11.38
C MET A 121 -11.55 -15.43 11.78
N HIS A 122 -12.87 -15.69 11.78
CA HIS A 122 -13.85 -14.72 12.27
C HIS A 122 -13.57 -14.34 13.73
N GLY A 123 -13.29 -15.33 14.58
CA GLY A 123 -12.95 -15.12 15.99
C GLY A 123 -11.70 -14.27 16.17
N VAL A 124 -10.63 -14.53 15.40
CA VAL A 124 -9.38 -13.76 15.43
C VAL A 124 -9.60 -12.31 14.96
N ILE A 125 -10.33 -12.11 13.88
CA ILE A 125 -10.52 -10.81 13.26
C ILE A 125 -11.48 -9.94 14.07
N ILE A 126 -12.68 -10.44 14.35
CA ILE A 126 -13.79 -9.65 14.91
C ILE A 126 -13.65 -9.54 16.44
N GLN A 127 -13.50 -10.68 17.11
CA GLN A 127 -13.44 -10.77 18.57
C GLN A 127 -12.02 -10.56 19.12
N SER A 128 -11.01 -10.64 18.23
CA SER A 128 -9.59 -10.62 18.63
C SER A 128 -9.21 -11.82 19.50
N GLY A 129 -9.85 -12.99 19.33
CA GLY A 129 -9.70 -14.19 20.13
C GLY A 129 -8.25 -14.69 20.16
N ASN A 130 -7.65 -14.73 21.36
CA ASN A 130 -6.33 -15.31 21.55
C ASN A 130 -6.39 -16.84 21.41
N ASP A 131 -7.43 -17.47 21.97
CA ASP A 131 -7.72 -18.89 21.85
C ASP A 131 -7.80 -19.34 20.38
N ALA A 132 -8.50 -18.60 19.54
CA ALA A 132 -8.60 -18.87 18.11
C ALA A 132 -7.26 -18.70 17.39
N ALA A 133 -6.47 -17.65 17.73
CA ALA A 133 -5.17 -17.42 17.13
C ALA A 133 -4.16 -18.53 17.49
N ILE A 134 -4.14 -18.99 18.75
CA ILE A 134 -3.27 -20.08 19.19
C ILE A 134 -3.68 -21.39 18.51
N ALA A 135 -5.00 -21.69 18.45
CA ALA A 135 -5.49 -22.91 17.82
C ALA A 135 -5.12 -22.99 16.34
N LEU A 136 -5.25 -21.88 15.58
CA LEU A 136 -4.81 -21.80 14.18
C LEU A 136 -3.29 -21.98 14.05
N ALA A 137 -2.51 -21.34 14.90
CA ALA A 137 -1.04 -21.43 14.90
C ALA A 137 -0.57 -22.88 15.15
N GLU A 138 -1.14 -23.54 16.16
CA GLU A 138 -0.84 -24.94 16.47
C GLU A 138 -1.26 -25.89 15.35
N HIS A 139 -2.40 -25.65 14.72
CA HIS A 139 -2.90 -26.47 13.63
C HIS A 139 -2.00 -26.40 12.39
N ILE A 140 -1.51 -25.20 12.04
CA ILE A 140 -0.71 -24.96 10.84
C ILE A 140 0.75 -25.38 11.05
N ALA A 141 1.36 -24.99 12.18
CA ALA A 141 2.78 -25.16 12.42
C ALA A 141 3.15 -26.19 13.49
N GLY A 142 2.14 -26.83 14.13
CA GLY A 142 2.34 -27.79 15.22
C GLY A 142 2.62 -27.16 16.57
N SER A 143 3.04 -25.87 16.60
CA SER A 143 3.22 -25.10 17.83
C SER A 143 3.15 -23.60 17.56
N GLU A 144 2.81 -22.81 18.58
CA GLU A 144 2.83 -21.34 18.48
C GLU A 144 4.24 -20.79 18.22
N TYR A 145 5.28 -21.45 18.75
CA TYR A 145 6.67 -21.08 18.50
C TYR A 145 7.05 -21.23 17.00
N ALA A 146 6.80 -22.40 16.41
CA ALA A 146 7.05 -22.62 14.98
C ALA A 146 6.21 -21.70 14.08
N PHE A 147 5.00 -21.34 14.53
CA PHE A 147 4.19 -20.36 13.82
C PHE A 147 4.77 -18.95 13.88
N ALA A 148 5.37 -18.55 15.02
CA ALA A 148 6.07 -17.27 15.14
C ALA A 148 7.26 -17.18 14.17
N ASP A 149 7.99 -18.28 13.95
CA ASP A 149 9.04 -18.35 12.93
C ASP A 149 8.46 -18.13 11.52
N MET A 150 7.28 -18.72 11.20
CA MET A 150 6.59 -18.45 9.93
C MET A 150 6.16 -16.99 9.82
N MET A 151 5.69 -16.37 10.90
CA MET A 151 5.31 -14.95 10.93
C MET A 151 6.53 -14.06 10.62
N ASN A 152 7.70 -14.36 11.17
CA ASN A 152 8.93 -13.60 10.93
C ASN A 152 9.45 -13.80 9.49
N GLN A 153 9.42 -15.00 8.95
CA GLN A 153 9.75 -15.23 7.54
C GLN A 153 8.80 -14.46 6.60
N GLN A 154 7.52 -14.45 6.92
CA GLN A 154 6.54 -13.70 6.12
C GLN A 154 6.74 -12.17 6.26
N ALA A 155 7.11 -11.68 7.43
CA ALA A 155 7.46 -10.29 7.67
C ALA A 155 8.69 -9.86 6.82
N GLU A 156 9.71 -10.71 6.74
CA GLU A 156 10.89 -10.48 5.89
C GLU A 156 10.51 -10.42 4.39
N ILE A 157 9.70 -11.37 3.91
CA ILE A 157 9.20 -11.39 2.52
C ILE A 157 8.43 -10.11 2.18
N LEU A 158 7.61 -9.61 3.10
CA LEU A 158 6.85 -8.38 2.92
C LEU A 158 7.69 -7.11 3.10
N GLY A 159 8.93 -7.20 3.59
CA GLY A 159 9.81 -6.08 3.86
C GLY A 159 9.50 -5.33 5.15
N MET A 160 8.91 -5.97 6.14
CA MET A 160 8.60 -5.44 7.48
C MET A 160 9.87 -5.44 8.37
N ARG A 161 10.72 -4.46 8.19
CA ARG A 161 12.10 -4.44 8.73
C ARG A 161 12.22 -4.13 10.22
N ASN A 162 11.16 -3.61 10.84
CA ASN A 162 11.11 -3.19 12.24
C ASN A 162 10.19 -4.11 13.07
N THR A 163 9.95 -5.35 12.59
CA THR A 163 9.00 -6.28 13.18
C THR A 163 9.67 -7.57 13.58
N GLU A 164 9.39 -8.01 14.82
CA GLU A 164 9.73 -9.32 15.36
C GLU A 164 8.53 -9.88 16.10
N TYR A 165 8.06 -11.05 15.66
CA TYR A 165 6.94 -11.77 16.26
C TYR A 165 7.44 -12.92 17.13
N LEU A 166 6.90 -13.06 18.33
CA LEU A 166 7.23 -14.15 19.27
C LEU A 166 6.03 -15.05 19.60
N ASN A 167 4.83 -14.65 19.19
CA ASN A 167 3.61 -15.43 19.33
C ASN A 167 2.54 -14.98 18.31
N ALA A 168 1.50 -15.80 18.12
CA ALA A 168 0.42 -15.56 17.17
C ALA A 168 -0.60 -14.52 17.65
N THR A 169 -0.58 -14.14 18.90
CA THR A 169 -1.64 -13.38 19.58
C THR A 169 -1.33 -11.90 19.73
N GLY A 170 -0.05 -11.55 19.85
CA GLY A 170 0.40 -10.23 20.27
C GLY A 170 0.33 -10.01 21.79
N LEU A 171 0.20 -11.08 22.57
CA LEU A 171 0.38 -11.01 24.02
C LEU A 171 1.82 -10.57 24.34
N PRO A 172 2.02 -9.85 25.46
CA PRO A 172 3.34 -9.32 25.79
C PRO A 172 4.42 -10.41 25.86
N ALA A 173 5.50 -10.20 25.11
CA ALA A 173 6.71 -11.03 25.13
C ALA A 173 7.92 -10.11 24.95
N ALA A 174 8.95 -10.29 25.77
CA ALA A 174 10.14 -9.44 25.71
C ALA A 174 10.83 -9.56 24.35
N GLY A 175 10.97 -8.44 23.64
CA GLY A 175 11.54 -8.39 22.30
C GLY A 175 10.51 -8.43 21.16
N MET A 176 9.23 -8.66 21.44
CA MET A 176 8.19 -8.61 20.42
C MET A 176 7.85 -7.17 20.04
N VAL A 177 8.15 -6.78 18.82
CA VAL A 177 8.02 -5.40 18.35
C VAL A 177 7.45 -5.32 16.92
N THR A 178 6.95 -4.16 16.57
CA THR A 178 6.55 -3.77 15.20
C THR A 178 6.62 -2.26 15.05
N SER A 179 6.40 -1.74 13.86
CA SER A 179 6.30 -0.31 13.57
C SER A 179 5.00 0.07 12.88
N ALA A 180 4.66 1.35 12.91
CA ALA A 180 3.47 1.83 12.20
C ALA A 180 3.59 1.62 10.68
N ARG A 181 4.80 1.74 10.11
CA ARG A 181 5.06 1.46 8.69
C ARG A 181 4.84 -0.01 8.38
N ASP A 182 5.40 -0.92 9.17
CA ASP A 182 5.27 -2.36 8.94
C ASP A 182 3.82 -2.83 9.07
N LEU A 183 3.07 -2.25 10.01
CA LEU A 183 1.62 -2.49 10.10
C LEU A 183 0.85 -1.96 8.89
N GLY A 184 1.30 -0.88 8.27
CA GLY A 184 0.77 -0.40 6.99
C GLY A 184 1.07 -1.35 5.84
N ILE A 185 2.26 -1.96 5.82
CA ILE A 185 2.67 -2.95 4.82
C ILE A 185 1.78 -4.20 4.89
N ILE A 186 1.65 -4.81 6.08
CA ILE A 186 0.79 -6.00 6.23
C ILE A 186 -0.69 -5.68 5.96
N ALA A 187 -1.18 -4.51 6.34
CA ALA A 187 -2.55 -4.09 6.03
C ALA A 187 -2.78 -3.98 4.52
N SER A 188 -1.82 -3.40 3.78
CA SER A 188 -1.86 -3.31 2.32
C SER A 188 -1.83 -4.70 1.68
N ALA A 189 -1.00 -5.61 2.20
CA ALA A 189 -0.90 -7.00 1.71
C ALA A 189 -2.23 -7.75 1.90
N ILE A 190 -2.85 -7.68 3.09
CA ILE A 190 -4.15 -8.32 3.35
C ILE A 190 -5.21 -7.85 2.34
N ILE A 191 -5.29 -6.54 2.09
CA ILE A 191 -6.28 -5.95 1.18
C ILE A 191 -6.05 -6.37 -0.28
N ARG A 192 -4.79 -6.44 -0.71
CA ARG A 192 -4.38 -6.73 -2.08
C ARG A 192 -4.48 -8.22 -2.40
N ASP A 193 -3.93 -9.06 -1.52
CA ASP A 193 -3.68 -10.47 -1.81
C ASP A 193 -4.87 -11.37 -1.45
N HIS A 194 -5.69 -10.96 -0.45
CA HIS A 194 -6.81 -11.73 0.08
C HIS A 194 -8.08 -10.89 0.26
N PRO A 195 -8.60 -10.27 -0.81
CA PRO A 195 -9.78 -9.41 -0.73
C PRO A 195 -11.02 -10.15 -0.20
N GLU A 196 -11.15 -11.46 -0.45
CA GLU A 196 -12.24 -12.31 0.04
C GLU A 196 -12.25 -12.43 1.57
N TYR A 197 -11.08 -12.60 2.19
CA TYR A 197 -10.96 -12.65 3.67
C TYR A 197 -10.91 -11.26 4.29
N TYR A 198 -10.50 -10.24 3.50
CA TYR A 198 -10.56 -8.86 3.95
C TYR A 198 -11.99 -8.42 4.30
N GLU A 199 -13.01 -8.94 3.62
CA GLU A 199 -14.42 -8.63 3.90
C GLU A 199 -14.84 -8.98 5.34
N ILE A 200 -14.17 -9.92 6.00
CA ILE A 200 -14.45 -10.28 7.39
C ILE A 200 -14.17 -9.10 8.34
N TYR A 201 -13.17 -8.26 8.02
CA TYR A 201 -12.82 -7.12 8.86
C TYR A 201 -13.91 -6.05 8.93
N ALA A 202 -14.80 -5.99 7.93
CA ALA A 202 -15.95 -5.07 7.90
C ALA A 202 -17.14 -5.58 8.73
N LYS A 203 -17.15 -6.85 9.13
CA LYS A 203 -18.26 -7.42 9.90
C LYS A 203 -18.31 -6.81 11.29
N LYS A 204 -19.48 -6.32 11.66
CA LYS A 204 -19.71 -5.63 12.95
C LYS A 204 -19.88 -6.57 14.13
N TYR A 205 -20.36 -7.79 13.89
CA TYR A 205 -20.64 -8.80 14.91
C TYR A 205 -20.26 -10.19 14.40
N PHE A 206 -19.92 -11.06 15.33
CA PHE A 206 -19.78 -12.49 15.11
C PHE A 206 -20.28 -13.24 16.33
N GLU A 207 -21.07 -14.29 16.09
CA GLU A 207 -21.61 -15.14 17.13
C GLU A 207 -20.95 -16.52 17.07
N HIS A 208 -20.45 -16.98 18.23
CA HIS A 208 -19.96 -18.34 18.42
C HIS A 208 -20.45 -18.85 19.78
N ASN A 209 -20.87 -20.10 19.87
CA ASN A 209 -21.40 -20.72 21.10
C ASN A 209 -22.54 -19.91 21.78
N ASN A 210 -23.43 -19.30 21.00
CA ASN A 210 -24.49 -18.38 21.47
C ASN A 210 -23.96 -17.12 22.16
N ILE A 211 -22.68 -16.76 21.95
CA ILE A 211 -22.08 -15.54 22.44
C ILE A 211 -21.83 -14.63 21.26
N ASN A 212 -22.67 -13.59 21.13
CA ASN A 212 -22.53 -12.58 20.09
C ASN A 212 -21.60 -11.45 20.56
N GLN A 213 -20.46 -11.26 19.90
CA GLN A 213 -19.48 -10.25 20.25
C GLN A 213 -19.33 -9.20 19.13
N PRO A 214 -19.27 -7.91 19.49
CA PRO A 214 -19.03 -6.84 18.51
C PRO A 214 -17.56 -6.75 18.09
N ASN A 215 -17.34 -6.32 16.87
CA ASN A 215 -16.02 -5.90 16.42
C ASN A 215 -15.51 -4.74 17.29
N ARG A 216 -14.23 -4.73 17.60
CA ARG A 216 -13.64 -3.71 18.49
C ARG A 216 -13.27 -2.42 17.78
N ASN A 217 -13.31 -2.39 16.44
CA ASN A 217 -13.06 -1.19 15.66
C ASN A 217 -14.31 -0.29 15.63
N ARG A 218 -14.35 0.72 16.49
CA ARG A 218 -15.47 1.66 16.61
C ARG A 218 -15.73 2.47 15.34
N LEU A 219 -14.75 2.63 14.44
CA LEU A 219 -14.94 3.37 13.21
C LEU A 219 -15.94 2.71 12.27
N LEU A 220 -16.14 1.39 12.34
CA LEU A 220 -17.16 0.67 11.56
C LEU A 220 -18.60 1.18 11.81
N TRP A 221 -18.85 1.79 12.97
CA TRP A 221 -20.17 2.38 13.29
C TRP A 221 -20.22 3.89 13.05
N ARG A 222 -19.08 4.56 12.97
CA ARG A 222 -18.98 6.02 12.87
C ARG A 222 -18.83 6.52 11.46
N ASP A 223 -18.23 5.71 10.59
CA ASP A 223 -17.89 6.10 9.22
C ASP A 223 -18.15 4.93 8.28
N ASN A 224 -19.19 5.01 7.47
CA ASN A 224 -19.58 3.96 6.53
C ASN A 224 -18.55 3.72 5.41
N SER A 225 -17.54 4.56 5.26
CA SER A 225 -16.43 4.32 4.34
C SER A 225 -15.34 3.42 4.92
N VAL A 226 -15.33 3.20 6.25
CA VAL A 226 -14.39 2.33 6.95
C VAL A 226 -14.86 0.88 6.84
N ASP A 227 -13.95 0.00 6.39
CA ASP A 227 -14.20 -1.42 6.18
C ASP A 227 -13.13 -2.36 6.80
N GLY A 228 -12.29 -1.81 7.65
CA GLY A 228 -11.23 -2.57 8.35
C GLY A 228 -10.46 -1.69 9.33
N LEU A 229 -9.45 -2.17 10.00
CA LEU A 229 -8.93 -3.53 10.08
C LEU A 229 -8.94 -4.02 11.55
N LYS A 230 -7.88 -3.70 12.29
CA LYS A 230 -7.60 -4.34 13.56
C LYS A 230 -7.26 -3.38 14.68
N THR A 231 -7.74 -3.69 15.88
CA THR A 231 -7.38 -3.00 17.13
C THR A 231 -6.37 -3.81 17.92
N GLY A 232 -5.54 -3.12 18.70
CA GLY A 232 -4.64 -3.70 19.69
C GLY A 232 -4.66 -2.89 20.98
N HIS A 233 -4.44 -3.55 22.11
CA HIS A 233 -4.22 -2.91 23.41
C HIS A 233 -3.49 -3.84 24.36
N THR A 234 -2.45 -3.31 24.98
CA THR A 234 -1.82 -3.79 26.22
C THR A 234 -1.41 -2.57 27.03
N SER A 235 -1.09 -2.75 28.31
CA SER A 235 -0.62 -1.64 29.15
C SER A 235 0.63 -0.97 28.56
N GLU A 236 1.52 -1.74 27.92
CA GLU A 236 2.77 -1.27 27.32
C GLU A 236 2.54 -0.60 25.97
N ALA A 237 1.76 -1.25 25.07
CA ALA A 237 1.47 -0.74 23.74
C ALA A 237 0.57 0.50 23.75
N GLY A 238 -0.26 0.71 24.79
CA GLY A 238 -1.36 1.65 24.76
C GLY A 238 -2.44 1.19 23.78
N TYR A 239 -3.28 2.10 23.32
CA TYR A 239 -4.37 1.80 22.39
C TYR A 239 -3.91 1.99 20.95
N CYS A 240 -4.00 0.92 20.14
CA CYS A 240 -3.57 0.90 18.75
C CYS A 240 -4.73 0.57 17.82
N LEU A 241 -4.71 1.13 16.61
CA LEU A 241 -5.69 0.86 15.55
C LEU A 241 -5.02 0.94 14.18
N VAL A 242 -5.17 -0.11 13.39
CA VAL A 242 -5.01 -0.07 11.93
C VAL A 242 -6.40 0.04 11.35
N SER A 243 -6.67 1.08 10.58
CA SER A 243 -7.96 1.32 9.94
C SER A 243 -7.80 1.50 8.44
N SER A 244 -8.77 1.04 7.67
CA SER A 244 -8.87 1.30 6.23
C SER A 244 -10.24 1.85 5.89
N ALA A 245 -10.26 2.76 4.92
CA ALA A 245 -11.48 3.36 4.39
C ALA A 245 -11.37 3.55 2.88
N LYS A 246 -12.51 3.47 2.17
CA LYS A 246 -12.57 3.66 0.72
C LYS A 246 -13.60 4.74 0.36
N ARG A 247 -13.19 5.78 -0.38
CA ARG A 247 -14.07 6.83 -0.88
C ARG A 247 -13.72 7.19 -2.31
N ARG A 248 -14.69 7.22 -3.20
CA ARG A 248 -14.53 7.67 -4.59
C ARG A 248 -13.35 7.00 -5.32
N GLY A 249 -13.16 5.71 -5.11
CA GLY A 249 -12.07 4.93 -5.72
C GLY A 249 -10.74 4.95 -4.95
N MET A 250 -10.48 5.97 -4.13
CA MET A 250 -9.29 6.05 -3.28
C MET A 250 -9.46 5.21 -2.01
N ARG A 251 -8.46 4.40 -1.65
CA ARG A 251 -8.38 3.64 -0.40
C ARG A 251 -7.23 4.13 0.44
N LEU A 252 -7.51 4.49 1.68
CA LEU A 252 -6.51 4.91 2.66
C LEU A 252 -6.39 3.90 3.78
N ILE A 253 -5.16 3.73 4.27
CA ILE A 253 -4.83 2.99 5.49
C ILE A 253 -4.24 3.99 6.47
N ALA A 254 -4.81 4.06 7.68
CA ALA A 254 -4.27 4.83 8.79
C ALA A 254 -3.88 3.89 9.93
N VAL A 255 -2.64 3.98 10.36
CA VAL A 255 -2.10 3.26 11.52
C VAL A 255 -1.87 4.26 12.64
N VAL A 256 -2.40 3.98 13.83
CA VAL A 256 -2.22 4.78 15.05
C VAL A 256 -1.76 3.84 16.15
N MET A 257 -0.61 4.13 16.75
CA MET A 257 -0.01 3.34 17.84
C MET A 257 0.20 4.19 19.09
N GLY A 258 -0.09 3.63 20.25
CA GLY A 258 0.18 4.28 21.54
C GLY A 258 -0.74 5.45 21.87
N ALA A 259 -1.98 5.42 21.43
CA ALA A 259 -3.00 6.38 21.88
C ALA A 259 -3.41 6.13 23.34
N SER A 260 -3.97 7.15 24.00
CA SER A 260 -4.27 7.11 25.44
C SER A 260 -5.54 6.34 25.80
N SER A 261 -6.45 6.11 24.84
CA SER A 261 -7.72 5.41 25.07
C SER A 261 -8.30 4.81 23.80
N ASP A 262 -9.28 3.93 23.94
CA ASP A 262 -10.06 3.37 22.84
C ASP A 262 -10.74 4.45 21.99
N GLU A 263 -11.28 5.46 22.64
CA GLU A 263 -11.87 6.63 21.98
C GLU A 263 -10.82 7.46 21.24
N SER A 264 -9.63 7.64 21.83
CA SER A 264 -8.55 8.41 21.23
C SER A 264 -8.05 7.74 19.96
N ARG A 265 -7.74 6.42 19.97
CA ARG A 265 -7.27 5.72 18.75
C ARG A 265 -8.26 5.84 17.59
N ALA A 266 -9.59 5.77 17.87
CA ALA A 266 -10.61 5.92 16.84
C ALA A 266 -10.67 7.36 16.29
N ARG A 267 -10.64 8.36 17.18
CA ARG A 267 -10.66 9.78 16.80
C ARG A 267 -9.43 10.18 15.99
N GLU A 268 -8.23 9.74 16.44
CA GLU A 268 -6.97 10.08 15.76
C GLU A 268 -6.88 9.41 14.38
N SER A 269 -7.32 8.15 14.25
CA SER A 269 -7.42 7.49 12.95
C SER A 269 -8.41 8.21 12.01
N GLN A 270 -9.54 8.67 12.53
CA GLN A 270 -10.52 9.42 11.74
C GLN A 270 -9.98 10.77 11.25
N LYS A 271 -9.14 11.46 12.07
CA LYS A 271 -8.46 12.70 11.64
C LYS A 271 -7.54 12.42 10.45
N LEU A 272 -6.71 11.37 10.52
CA LEU A 272 -5.80 10.98 9.44
C LEU A 272 -6.58 10.66 8.16
N LEU A 273 -7.59 9.78 8.23
CA LEU A 273 -8.41 9.42 7.08
C LEU A 273 -9.10 10.63 6.46
N SER A 274 -9.68 11.49 7.31
CA SER A 274 -10.38 12.71 6.86
C SER A 274 -9.44 13.69 6.18
N TYR A 275 -8.21 13.85 6.68
CA TYR A 275 -7.18 14.66 6.06
C TYR A 275 -6.82 14.11 4.67
N GLY A 276 -6.50 12.82 4.56
CA GLY A 276 -6.14 12.22 3.29
C GLY A 276 -7.23 12.37 2.23
N PHE A 277 -8.48 12.00 2.55
CA PHE A 277 -9.61 12.16 1.61
C PHE A 277 -9.96 13.60 1.27
N ARG A 278 -9.62 14.55 2.10
CA ARG A 278 -9.88 15.96 1.84
C ARG A 278 -8.85 16.56 0.89
N TYR A 279 -7.58 16.20 1.05
CA TYR A 279 -6.47 16.90 0.42
C TYR A 279 -5.77 16.13 -0.68
N TYR A 280 -6.08 14.85 -0.87
CA TYR A 280 -5.49 14.01 -1.90
C TYR A 280 -6.54 13.35 -2.78
N ASP A 281 -6.13 13.02 -4.00
CA ASP A 281 -6.88 12.19 -4.93
C ASP A 281 -5.95 11.14 -5.54
N THR A 282 -6.50 9.95 -5.79
CA THR A 282 -5.81 8.86 -6.49
C THR A 282 -6.50 8.65 -7.82
N LYS A 283 -5.74 8.73 -8.90
CA LYS A 283 -6.27 8.67 -10.27
C LYS A 283 -5.35 7.89 -11.18
N VAL A 284 -5.94 7.18 -12.12
CA VAL A 284 -5.23 6.68 -13.29
C VAL A 284 -4.92 7.90 -14.18
N VAL A 285 -3.62 8.18 -14.35
CA VAL A 285 -3.13 9.30 -15.16
C VAL A 285 -2.91 8.87 -16.60
N TYR A 286 -2.41 7.64 -16.78
CA TYR A 286 -2.24 7.00 -18.08
C TYR A 286 -2.77 5.57 -17.99
N PRO A 287 -3.81 5.20 -18.79
CA PRO A 287 -4.32 3.83 -18.80
C PRO A 287 -3.38 2.89 -19.55
N ALA A 288 -3.39 1.61 -19.20
CA ALA A 288 -2.66 0.56 -19.88
C ALA A 288 -2.97 0.57 -21.39
N GLY A 289 -1.96 0.38 -22.21
CA GLY A 289 -2.09 0.38 -23.67
C GLY A 289 -2.18 1.78 -24.31
N GLU A 290 -2.17 2.87 -23.55
CA GLU A 290 -2.13 4.22 -24.12
C GLU A 290 -0.83 4.43 -24.90
N ILE A 291 -0.95 4.92 -26.16
CA ILE A 291 0.20 5.23 -27.00
C ILE A 291 0.77 6.58 -26.57
N LEU A 292 1.92 6.56 -25.92
CA LEU A 292 2.57 7.77 -25.43
C LEU A 292 3.64 8.31 -26.39
N LYS A 293 4.20 7.45 -27.24
CA LYS A 293 5.16 7.84 -28.27
C LYS A 293 4.82 7.15 -29.58
N THR A 294 4.55 7.95 -30.61
CA THR A 294 4.35 7.46 -31.98
C THR A 294 5.65 7.53 -32.76
N GLY A 295 5.85 6.59 -33.70
CA GLY A 295 6.88 6.68 -34.71
C GLY A 295 8.32 6.59 -34.18
N ALA A 296 8.58 5.80 -33.15
CA ALA A 296 9.95 5.48 -32.74
C ALA A 296 10.65 4.70 -33.86
N LYS A 297 11.82 5.18 -34.32
CA LYS A 297 12.58 4.56 -35.41
C LYS A 297 13.14 3.21 -35.01
N VAL A 298 12.85 2.17 -35.82
CA VAL A 298 13.40 0.82 -35.65
C VAL A 298 14.37 0.51 -36.81
N TRP A 299 15.60 0.25 -36.49
CA TRP A 299 16.64 -0.10 -37.42
C TRP A 299 16.64 -1.59 -37.70
N TYR A 300 16.92 -1.97 -38.93
CA TYR A 300 16.97 -3.37 -39.41
C TYR A 300 15.63 -4.12 -39.32
N GLY A 301 14.52 -3.38 -39.12
CA GLY A 301 13.18 -3.95 -38.93
C GLY A 301 12.40 -4.07 -40.23
N ALA A 302 11.49 -5.04 -40.29
CA ALA A 302 10.55 -5.19 -41.39
C ALA A 302 9.58 -3.99 -41.46
N GLU A 303 9.40 -3.28 -40.35
CA GLU A 303 8.72 -1.99 -40.27
C GLU A 303 9.69 -0.93 -39.72
N GLU A 304 9.61 0.26 -40.26
CA GLU A 304 10.53 1.35 -39.96
C GLU A 304 10.22 2.07 -38.64
N PHE A 305 8.93 2.04 -38.22
CA PHE A 305 8.43 2.77 -37.05
C PHE A 305 7.60 1.89 -36.15
N LEU A 306 7.68 2.19 -34.86
CA LEU A 306 6.96 1.51 -33.78
C LEU A 306 6.35 2.56 -32.86
N ASN A 307 5.16 2.24 -32.32
CA ASN A 307 4.61 3.00 -31.21
C ASN A 307 5.04 2.40 -29.88
N LEU A 308 5.23 3.28 -28.89
CA LEU A 308 5.51 2.88 -27.52
C LEU A 308 4.32 3.20 -26.63
N THR A 309 4.01 2.25 -25.76
CA THR A 309 2.87 2.27 -24.84
C THR A 309 3.35 1.93 -23.42
N ILE A 310 2.45 1.92 -22.47
CA ILE A 310 2.68 1.43 -21.11
C ILE A 310 1.92 0.12 -20.90
N ALA A 311 2.51 -0.80 -20.15
CA ALA A 311 1.96 -2.13 -19.94
C ALA A 311 0.81 -2.17 -18.92
N GLU A 312 0.85 -1.29 -17.92
CA GLU A 312 -0.09 -1.24 -16.80
C GLU A 312 -0.59 0.19 -16.58
N ASP A 313 -1.73 0.34 -15.88
CA ASP A 313 -2.27 1.65 -15.50
C ASP A 313 -1.27 2.40 -14.60
N VAL A 314 -0.94 3.62 -14.99
CA VAL A 314 -0.16 4.53 -14.12
C VAL A 314 -1.12 5.27 -13.20
N THR A 315 -1.22 4.78 -11.98
CA THR A 315 -2.06 5.38 -10.95
C THR A 315 -1.21 6.21 -10.00
N LEU A 316 -1.57 7.47 -9.79
CA LEU A 316 -0.86 8.39 -8.92
C LEU A 316 -1.77 8.96 -7.84
N THR A 317 -1.19 9.14 -6.66
CA THR A 317 -1.81 9.90 -5.56
C THR A 317 -1.16 11.27 -5.49
N VAL A 318 -1.96 12.30 -5.73
CA VAL A 318 -1.49 13.70 -5.79
C VAL A 318 -2.35 14.61 -4.91
N PRO A 319 -1.84 15.76 -4.46
CA PRO A 319 -2.66 16.76 -3.82
C PRO A 319 -3.81 17.18 -4.74
N ARG A 320 -5.00 17.32 -4.16
CA ARG A 320 -6.21 17.66 -4.90
C ARG A 320 -6.05 19.00 -5.62
N GLY A 321 -6.35 19.01 -6.92
CA GLY A 321 -6.23 20.20 -7.78
C GLY A 321 -4.82 20.45 -8.32
N SER A 322 -3.85 19.59 -8.03
CA SER A 322 -2.48 19.68 -8.57
C SER A 322 -2.28 18.92 -9.88
N GLU A 323 -3.29 18.23 -10.38
CA GLU A 323 -3.18 17.35 -11.57
C GLU A 323 -2.67 18.11 -12.80
N LYS A 324 -3.05 19.39 -12.94
CA LYS A 324 -2.60 20.26 -14.04
C LYS A 324 -1.10 20.62 -13.98
N ASN A 325 -0.46 20.38 -12.84
CA ASN A 325 0.97 20.62 -12.64
C ASN A 325 1.80 19.34 -12.89
N LEU A 326 1.15 18.22 -13.18
CA LEU A 326 1.84 17.02 -13.60
C LEU A 326 2.55 17.27 -14.93
N LYS A 327 3.82 16.87 -15.00
CA LYS A 327 4.62 16.92 -16.22
C LYS A 327 5.12 15.52 -16.52
N ALA A 328 5.03 15.14 -17.79
CA ALA A 328 5.55 13.90 -18.31
C ALA A 328 6.71 14.17 -19.26
N ASN A 329 7.83 13.50 -19.06
CA ASN A 329 8.95 13.51 -19.96
C ASN A 329 9.22 12.09 -20.46
N ILE A 330 9.31 11.94 -21.79
CA ILE A 330 9.52 10.66 -22.44
C ILE A 330 10.95 10.57 -22.91
N LEU A 331 11.69 9.58 -22.42
CA LEU A 331 13.01 9.21 -22.89
C LEU A 331 12.89 7.90 -23.67
N VAL A 332 13.30 7.89 -24.93
CA VAL A 332 13.32 6.71 -25.79
C VAL A 332 14.77 6.31 -26.00
N SER A 333 15.02 5.01 -26.09
CA SER A 333 16.35 4.47 -26.44
C SER A 333 16.83 5.06 -27.76
N ASP A 334 18.03 5.60 -27.78
CA ASP A 334 18.62 6.29 -28.95
C ASP A 334 18.68 5.39 -30.19
N LEU A 335 18.78 4.07 -30.00
CA LEU A 335 18.97 3.12 -31.08
C LEU A 335 18.16 1.85 -30.85
N ILE A 336 16.94 1.81 -31.39
CA ILE A 336 16.10 0.61 -31.37
C ILE A 336 16.44 -0.24 -32.60
N LYS A 337 16.80 -1.51 -32.40
CA LYS A 337 17.15 -2.47 -33.46
C LYS A 337 16.24 -3.66 -33.45
N ALA A 338 15.78 -4.07 -34.63
CA ALA A 338 15.05 -5.33 -34.79
C ALA A 338 15.96 -6.57 -34.57
N PRO A 339 15.42 -7.70 -34.07
CA PRO A 339 14.00 -7.91 -33.80
C PRO A 339 13.56 -7.20 -32.52
N VAL A 340 12.36 -6.68 -32.49
CA VAL A 340 11.69 -6.14 -31.30
C VAL A 340 10.53 -7.06 -30.96
N THR A 341 10.37 -7.37 -29.66
CA THR A 341 9.25 -8.18 -29.18
C THR A 341 8.19 -7.26 -28.57
N ALA A 342 6.90 -7.55 -28.76
CA ALA A 342 5.84 -6.83 -28.07
C ALA A 342 6.05 -6.90 -26.55
N GLY A 343 5.88 -5.78 -25.85
CA GLY A 343 6.17 -5.65 -24.41
C GLY A 343 7.64 -5.43 -24.06
N GLN A 344 8.57 -5.40 -25.03
CA GLN A 344 9.98 -5.08 -24.78
C GLN A 344 10.12 -3.62 -24.36
N GLU A 345 10.83 -3.37 -23.25
CA GLU A 345 11.15 -2.02 -22.78
C GLU A 345 12.12 -1.32 -23.76
N LEU A 346 11.72 -0.13 -24.22
CA LEU A 346 12.45 0.67 -25.21
C LEU A 346 12.60 2.15 -24.82
N GLY A 347 12.11 2.50 -23.65
CA GLY A 347 12.18 3.86 -23.13
C GLY A 347 11.59 3.96 -21.73
N GLN A 348 11.52 5.19 -21.24
CA GLN A 348 10.95 5.49 -19.92
C GLN A 348 10.08 6.75 -19.97
N LEU A 349 8.99 6.72 -19.22
CA LEU A 349 8.13 7.86 -18.92
C LEU A 349 8.46 8.36 -17.52
N HIS A 350 9.02 9.56 -17.41
CA HIS A 350 9.27 10.24 -16.14
C HIS A 350 8.10 11.16 -15.82
N VAL A 351 7.38 10.90 -14.73
CA VAL A 351 6.28 11.76 -14.26
C VAL A 351 6.74 12.55 -13.05
N SER A 352 6.56 13.87 -13.11
CA SER A 352 6.88 14.80 -12.02
C SER A 352 5.71 15.72 -11.69
N LEU A 353 5.68 16.22 -10.45
CA LEU A 353 4.73 17.23 -9.96
C LEU A 353 5.51 18.41 -9.41
N ASP A 354 5.29 19.60 -9.94
CA ASP A 354 5.97 20.84 -9.53
C ASP A 354 7.52 20.74 -9.54
N GLY A 355 8.06 19.82 -10.39
CA GLY A 355 9.50 19.56 -10.52
C GLY A 355 10.02 18.45 -9.60
N GLU A 356 9.23 17.90 -8.71
CA GLU A 356 9.55 16.73 -7.91
C GLU A 356 9.20 15.45 -8.69
N ALA A 357 10.16 14.51 -8.84
CA ALA A 357 9.92 13.23 -9.49
C ALA A 357 8.95 12.38 -8.66
N LEU A 358 7.93 11.85 -9.33
CA LEU A 358 6.93 10.97 -8.68
C LEU A 358 7.18 9.50 -9.00
N VAL A 359 7.34 9.17 -10.31
CA VAL A 359 7.48 7.79 -10.76
C VAL A 359 8.14 7.73 -12.13
N ASP A 360 8.89 6.65 -12.36
CA ASP A 360 9.48 6.28 -13.64
C ASP A 360 8.83 4.98 -14.12
N ILE A 361 8.25 5.01 -15.33
CA ILE A 361 7.47 3.92 -15.90
C ILE A 361 8.14 3.44 -17.19
N PRO A 362 8.35 2.14 -17.39
CA PRO A 362 8.90 1.62 -18.63
C PRO A 362 7.92 1.84 -19.79
N LEU A 363 8.42 2.37 -20.91
CA LEU A 363 7.73 2.41 -22.19
C LEU A 363 8.06 1.15 -22.97
N VAL A 364 7.04 0.42 -23.39
CA VAL A 364 7.17 -0.87 -24.04
C VAL A 364 6.70 -0.84 -25.49
N ALA A 365 7.22 -1.75 -26.29
CA ALA A 365 6.81 -1.95 -27.69
C ALA A 365 5.33 -2.38 -27.78
N GLU A 366 4.52 -1.66 -28.54
CA GLU A 366 3.11 -1.99 -28.80
C GLU A 366 2.96 -3.35 -29.51
N LYS A 367 3.89 -3.65 -30.42
CA LYS A 367 3.89 -4.89 -31.23
C LYS A 367 5.30 -5.40 -31.49
N SER A 368 5.40 -6.65 -31.95
CA SER A 368 6.67 -7.22 -32.39
C SER A 368 7.02 -6.75 -33.81
N ILE A 369 8.31 -6.47 -34.05
CA ILE A 369 8.86 -6.16 -35.38
C ILE A 369 9.98 -7.16 -35.68
N PRO A 370 9.83 -8.06 -36.67
CA PRO A 370 10.90 -8.97 -37.08
C PRO A 370 11.98 -8.22 -37.86
N LYS A 371 13.14 -8.88 -38.07
CA LYS A 371 14.20 -8.33 -38.90
C LYS A 371 13.72 -8.21 -40.36
N ALA A 372 14.16 -7.15 -41.02
CA ALA A 372 13.99 -6.95 -42.47
C ALA A 372 14.83 -7.93 -43.29
N GLY A 373 14.60 -7.98 -44.60
CA GLY A 373 15.47 -8.68 -45.52
C GLY A 373 16.91 -8.11 -45.59
N ILE A 374 17.84 -8.91 -46.11
CA ILE A 374 19.29 -8.60 -46.09
C ILE A 374 19.61 -7.24 -46.76
N PHE A 375 18.93 -6.91 -47.85
CA PHE A 375 19.14 -5.64 -48.58
C PHE A 375 18.73 -4.42 -47.75
N SER A 376 17.60 -4.50 -47.09
CA SER A 376 17.13 -3.42 -46.17
C SER A 376 18.06 -3.25 -44.99
N GLN A 377 18.55 -4.34 -44.39
CA GLN A 377 19.52 -4.28 -43.31
C GLN A 377 20.85 -3.65 -43.74
N LEU A 378 21.32 -3.95 -44.96
CA LEU A 378 22.54 -3.33 -45.50
C LEU A 378 22.37 -1.82 -45.69
N PHE A 379 21.20 -1.37 -46.17
CA PHE A 379 20.89 0.03 -46.33
C PHE A 379 20.87 0.77 -44.99
N ASP A 380 20.19 0.21 -44.01
CA ASP A 380 20.18 0.75 -42.65
C ASP A 380 21.59 0.82 -42.04
N TRP A 381 22.42 -0.19 -42.28
CA TRP A 381 23.80 -0.19 -41.80
C TRP A 381 24.61 0.96 -42.38
N ILE A 382 24.46 1.21 -43.69
CA ILE A 382 25.14 2.34 -44.37
C ILE A 382 24.68 3.65 -43.77
N ILE A 383 23.39 3.89 -43.59
CA ILE A 383 22.86 5.11 -43.02
C ILE A 383 23.40 5.33 -41.62
N LEU A 384 23.35 4.29 -40.75
CA LEU A 384 23.88 4.36 -39.40
C LEU A 384 25.39 4.68 -39.34
N LEU A 385 26.17 4.14 -40.29
CA LEU A 385 27.59 4.41 -40.40
C LEU A 385 27.86 5.90 -40.67
N PHE A 386 27.12 6.50 -41.64
CA PHE A 386 27.22 7.90 -41.96
C PHE A 386 26.72 8.81 -40.83
N THR A 387 25.63 8.46 -40.17
CA THR A 387 25.11 9.23 -39.01
C THR A 387 26.14 9.28 -37.89
N ARG A 388 26.86 8.17 -37.60
CA ARG A 388 27.90 8.12 -36.57
C ARG A 388 29.20 8.84 -36.94
N LEU A 389 29.48 9.04 -38.23
CA LEU A 389 30.66 9.79 -38.70
C LEU A 389 30.43 11.31 -38.67
N LEU A 390 29.16 11.73 -38.66
CA LEU A 390 28.77 13.14 -38.72
C LEU A 390 28.29 13.70 -37.36
N SER A 391 28.08 12.86 -36.35
CA SER A 391 27.76 13.21 -34.94
C SER A 391 29.05 13.25 -34.10
#